data_4391a9fa08cf20f1fdf97be9b4fde431
#
_entry.id   4391a9fa08cf20f1fdf97be9b4fde431
#
_cell.length_a   1.000
_cell.length_b   1.000
_cell.length_c   1.000
_cell.angle_alpha   90.00
_cell.angle_beta   90.00
_cell.angle_gamma   90.00
#
_symmetry.space_group_name_H-M   'P 1'
#
loop_
_entity.id
_entity.type
_entity.pdbx_description
1 polymer ?
#
loop_
_entity_poly.entity_id
_entity_poly.type
_entity_poly.pdbx_seq_one_letter_code
_entity_poly.pdbx_strand_id
1 'polypeptide(L)'
;MSSVVNVVLPVFALILLGYLCRRSGRMGPTGASELNRFVVWLGLPALLFSVVATSTWEQLWQPGFIAAFAIGCLGVFAFTLAYRMLQKQPLVDASLDALGASYANTGYVGIPLCMLVLGDEALQPAMVASIVVVCVLFAIALACVETGLHAGQGVVRTLGKVSRALVRNPLVIAPVLGALWAASGLQLPVPLATLLKLLGAAAAPCALVSLGLFLAQPQPGGQVQGVWPLVALKLVVQPLITWYLAFQVFELPTLWAYSALLLSALPTGTGPYMLAEFYGREGSRVSRVVLLSTLGSLITLSLILVLLPV
;
A
#
# COMPACT_ATOMS: atom_id res chain seq x y z
N MET A 1 -15.50 -12.70 -18.47
CA MET A 1 -16.40 -12.04 -17.47
C MET A 1 -16.52 -12.81 -16.16
N SER A 2 -16.53 -14.14 -16.16
CA SER A 2 -16.55 -14.93 -14.91
C SER A 2 -15.30 -14.70 -14.02
N SER A 3 -14.10 -14.57 -14.62
CA SER A 3 -12.85 -14.38 -13.88
C SER A 3 -12.81 -13.08 -13.09
N VAL A 4 -13.28 -11.96 -13.69
CA VAL A 4 -13.31 -10.65 -13.00
C VAL A 4 -14.23 -10.67 -11.79
N VAL A 5 -15.41 -11.26 -11.92
CA VAL A 5 -16.38 -11.37 -10.83
C VAL A 5 -15.83 -12.25 -9.71
N ASN A 6 -15.25 -13.39 -10.07
CA ASN A 6 -14.68 -14.33 -9.08
C ASN A 6 -13.50 -13.76 -8.28
N VAL A 7 -12.80 -12.78 -8.81
CA VAL A 7 -11.64 -12.15 -8.18
C VAL A 7 -12.01 -10.87 -7.44
N VAL A 8 -12.72 -9.97 -8.11
CA VAL A 8 -13.06 -8.65 -7.53
C VAL A 8 -14.10 -8.77 -6.43
N LEU A 9 -15.11 -9.64 -6.66
CA LEU A 9 -16.23 -9.79 -5.72
C LEU A 9 -15.80 -10.19 -4.30
N PRO A 10 -14.95 -11.21 -4.06
CA PRO A 10 -14.54 -11.56 -2.69
C PRO A 10 -13.81 -10.43 -1.96
N VAL A 11 -12.90 -9.73 -2.66
CA VAL A 11 -12.13 -8.61 -2.07
C VAL A 11 -13.07 -7.49 -1.64
N PHE A 12 -13.95 -7.06 -2.55
CA PHE A 12 -14.87 -5.95 -2.24
C PHE A 12 -16.04 -6.38 -1.35
N ALA A 13 -16.43 -7.67 -1.37
CA ALA A 13 -17.40 -8.20 -0.42
C ALA A 13 -16.88 -8.13 1.04
N LEU A 14 -15.61 -8.44 1.29
CA LEU A 14 -15.00 -8.30 2.61
C LEU A 14 -14.96 -6.83 3.06
N ILE A 15 -14.65 -5.91 2.16
CA ILE A 15 -14.73 -4.47 2.44
C ILE A 15 -16.17 -4.06 2.78
N LEU A 16 -17.14 -4.50 1.97
CA LEU A 16 -18.56 -4.22 2.20
C LEU A 16 -19.06 -4.82 3.51
N LEU A 17 -18.66 -6.04 3.86
CA LEU A 17 -19.01 -6.65 5.15
C LEU A 17 -18.49 -5.83 6.33
N GLY A 18 -17.23 -5.35 6.27
CA GLY A 18 -16.69 -4.43 7.27
C GLY A 18 -17.51 -3.14 7.37
N TYR A 19 -17.85 -2.53 6.24
CA TYR A 19 -18.69 -1.35 6.17
C TYR A 19 -20.06 -1.58 6.82
N LEU A 20 -20.74 -2.67 6.47
CA LEU A 20 -22.06 -3.01 7.02
C LEU A 20 -22.00 -3.33 8.52
N CYS A 21 -20.97 -4.05 8.99
CA CYS A 21 -20.76 -4.32 10.42
C CYS A 21 -20.62 -3.04 11.24
N ARG A 22 -19.96 -2.02 10.69
CA ARG A 22 -19.85 -0.71 11.34
C ARG A 22 -21.17 0.05 11.34
N ARG A 23 -21.84 0.10 10.19
CA ARG A 23 -23.14 0.81 10.04
C ARG A 23 -24.26 0.18 10.86
N SER A 24 -24.24 -1.15 11.05
CA SER A 24 -25.21 -1.87 11.90
C SER A 24 -24.86 -1.83 13.39
N GLY A 25 -23.76 -1.20 13.78
CA GLY A 25 -23.34 -1.14 15.20
C GLY A 25 -22.76 -2.44 15.76
N ARG A 26 -22.62 -3.49 14.94
CA ARG A 26 -22.07 -4.78 15.38
C ARG A 26 -20.57 -4.71 15.70
N MET A 27 -19.84 -3.83 15.04
CA MET A 27 -18.46 -3.50 15.38
C MET A 27 -18.36 -2.03 15.81
N GLY A 28 -17.74 -1.82 16.98
CA GLY A 28 -17.65 -0.52 17.64
C GLY A 28 -16.73 0.49 16.94
N PRO A 29 -16.62 1.72 17.47
CA PRO A 29 -15.80 2.80 16.92
C PRO A 29 -14.33 2.42 16.74
N THR A 30 -13.78 1.62 17.64
CA THR A 30 -12.38 1.17 17.65
C THR A 30 -12.10 -0.03 16.78
N GLY A 31 -13.15 -0.72 16.25
CA GLY A 31 -12.98 -1.96 15.49
C GLY A 31 -12.02 -1.86 14.31
N ALA A 32 -12.05 -0.74 13.57
CA ALA A 32 -11.12 -0.49 12.46
C ALA A 32 -9.67 -0.41 12.97
N SER A 33 -9.43 0.33 14.05
CA SER A 33 -8.07 0.51 14.60
C SER A 33 -7.53 -0.77 15.22
N GLU A 34 -8.36 -1.57 15.90
CA GLU A 34 -7.91 -2.82 16.51
C GLU A 34 -7.58 -3.89 15.45
N LEU A 35 -8.43 -4.06 14.42
CA LEU A 35 -8.10 -4.95 13.30
C LEU A 35 -6.86 -4.44 12.54
N ASN A 36 -6.74 -3.14 12.33
CA ASN A 36 -5.56 -2.57 11.71
C ASN A 36 -4.28 -2.84 12.52
N ARG A 37 -4.34 -2.73 13.85
CA ARG A 37 -3.22 -3.08 14.74
C ARG A 37 -2.85 -4.56 14.62
N PHE A 38 -3.82 -5.46 14.61
CA PHE A 38 -3.58 -6.88 14.37
C PHE A 38 -2.85 -7.11 13.04
N VAL A 39 -3.33 -6.50 11.96
CA VAL A 39 -2.75 -6.64 10.63
C VAL A 39 -1.32 -6.10 10.58
N VAL A 40 -1.07 -4.90 11.12
CA VAL A 40 0.24 -4.23 11.07
C VAL A 40 1.27 -4.87 11.99
N TRP A 41 0.84 -5.36 13.18
CA TRP A 41 1.78 -5.88 14.18
C TRP A 41 1.97 -7.39 14.15
N LEU A 42 1.01 -8.14 13.61
CA LEU A 42 1.05 -9.60 13.60
C LEU A 42 0.90 -10.19 12.20
N GLY A 43 -0.19 -9.90 11.49
CA GLY A 43 -0.54 -10.58 10.25
C GLY A 43 0.43 -10.30 9.10
N LEU A 44 0.62 -9.02 8.73
CA LEU A 44 1.54 -8.64 7.66
C LEU A 44 3.01 -8.93 8.01
N PRO A 45 3.52 -8.64 9.22
CA PRO A 45 4.87 -9.03 9.59
C PRO A 45 5.14 -10.53 9.46
N ALA A 46 4.20 -11.38 9.91
CA ALA A 46 4.32 -12.83 9.77
C ALA A 46 4.37 -13.25 8.29
N LEU A 47 3.52 -12.67 7.46
CA LEU A 47 3.50 -12.93 6.02
C LEU A 47 4.81 -12.49 5.37
N LEU A 48 5.23 -11.23 5.59
CA LEU A 48 6.45 -10.66 4.98
C LEU A 48 7.70 -11.41 5.43
N PHE A 49 7.83 -11.74 6.71
CA PHE A 49 8.93 -12.56 7.22
C PHE A 49 8.96 -13.92 6.55
N SER A 50 7.83 -14.64 6.56
CA SER A 50 7.73 -16.01 6.02
C SER A 50 8.19 -16.06 4.56
N VAL A 51 7.71 -15.12 3.75
CA VAL A 51 8.01 -15.14 2.32
C VAL A 51 9.46 -14.74 2.05
N VAL A 52 10.01 -13.72 2.71
CA VAL A 52 11.42 -13.36 2.54
C VAL A 52 12.34 -14.45 3.07
N ALA A 53 12.00 -15.08 4.21
CA ALA A 53 12.78 -16.17 4.81
C ALA A 53 12.85 -17.42 3.93
N THR A 54 11.89 -17.63 3.03
CA THR A 54 11.80 -18.79 2.13
C THR A 54 12.14 -18.47 0.67
N SER A 55 12.39 -17.20 0.32
CA SER A 55 12.76 -16.77 -1.02
C SER A 55 14.28 -16.71 -1.20
N THR A 56 14.75 -16.96 -2.42
CA THR A 56 16.14 -16.68 -2.79
C THR A 56 16.33 -15.22 -3.14
N TRP A 57 17.56 -14.72 -3.01
CA TRP A 57 17.90 -13.35 -3.41
C TRP A 57 17.55 -13.07 -4.88
N GLU A 58 17.82 -14.02 -5.76
CA GLU A 58 17.54 -13.93 -7.19
C GLU A 58 16.04 -13.76 -7.49
N GLN A 59 15.18 -14.39 -6.70
CA GLN A 59 13.72 -14.26 -6.81
C GLN A 59 13.22 -12.89 -6.39
N LEU A 60 13.86 -12.26 -5.40
CA LEU A 60 13.46 -10.95 -4.88
C LEU A 60 14.11 -9.78 -5.64
N TRP A 61 15.33 -9.99 -6.18
CA TRP A 61 16.07 -8.95 -6.89
C TRP A 61 15.66 -8.87 -8.35
N GLN A 62 14.59 -8.10 -8.59
CA GLN A 62 14.06 -7.83 -9.93
C GLN A 62 14.19 -6.33 -10.23
N PRO A 63 15.38 -5.86 -10.66
CA PRO A 63 15.67 -4.43 -10.78
C PRO A 63 14.74 -3.71 -11.76
N GLY A 64 14.36 -4.34 -12.87
CA GLY A 64 13.41 -3.78 -13.83
C GLY A 64 12.03 -3.55 -13.21
N PHE A 65 11.50 -4.52 -12.45
CA PHE A 65 10.22 -4.37 -11.73
C PHE A 65 10.31 -3.28 -10.66
N ILE A 66 11.36 -3.31 -9.84
CA ILE A 66 11.58 -2.32 -8.78
C ILE A 66 11.63 -0.92 -9.39
N ALA A 67 12.39 -0.75 -10.49
CA ALA A 67 12.50 0.54 -11.18
C ALA A 67 11.15 0.99 -11.77
N ALA A 68 10.45 0.12 -12.53
CA ALA A 68 9.16 0.46 -13.13
C ALA A 68 8.13 0.89 -12.08
N PHE A 69 8.00 0.10 -11.02
CA PHE A 69 7.04 0.35 -9.95
C PHE A 69 7.43 1.57 -9.10
N ALA A 70 8.71 1.70 -8.72
CA ALA A 70 9.20 2.83 -7.95
C ALA A 70 9.09 4.15 -8.72
N ILE A 71 9.44 4.19 -10.02
CA ILE A 71 9.30 5.38 -10.85
C ILE A 71 7.82 5.77 -10.96
N GLY A 72 6.91 4.81 -11.13
CA GLY A 72 5.47 5.06 -11.13
C GLY A 72 4.98 5.71 -9.84
N CYS A 73 5.40 5.19 -8.69
CA CYS A 73 5.01 5.72 -7.37
C CYS A 73 5.70 7.06 -7.07
N LEU A 74 7.03 7.10 -7.15
CA LEU A 74 7.83 8.27 -6.79
C LEU A 74 7.66 9.41 -7.79
N GLY A 75 7.46 9.11 -9.07
CA GLY A 75 7.17 10.10 -10.10
C GLY A 75 5.87 10.84 -9.83
N VAL A 76 4.78 10.11 -9.52
CA VAL A 76 3.49 10.72 -9.14
C VAL A 76 3.61 11.48 -7.81
N PHE A 77 4.34 10.94 -6.83
CA PHE A 77 4.62 11.63 -5.57
C PHE A 77 5.34 12.96 -5.82
N ALA A 78 6.47 12.92 -6.53
CA ALA A 78 7.29 14.12 -6.79
C ALA A 78 6.53 15.17 -7.61
N PHE A 79 5.79 14.74 -8.64
CA PHE A 79 4.93 15.63 -9.44
C PHE A 79 3.88 16.31 -8.57
N THR A 80 3.16 15.53 -7.74
CA THR A 80 2.10 16.08 -6.88
C THR A 80 2.69 17.02 -5.84
N LEU A 81 3.81 16.65 -5.22
CA LEU A 81 4.50 17.46 -4.24
C LEU A 81 4.92 18.81 -4.85
N ALA A 82 5.60 18.78 -5.99
CA ALA A 82 6.04 19.99 -6.70
C ALA A 82 4.83 20.87 -7.08
N TYR A 83 3.79 20.28 -7.66
CA TYR A 83 2.57 21.00 -8.05
C TYR A 83 1.89 21.68 -6.86
N ARG A 84 1.77 21.00 -5.71
CA ARG A 84 1.17 21.56 -4.48
C ARG A 84 2.05 22.66 -3.88
N MET A 85 3.35 22.50 -3.91
CA MET A 85 4.30 23.56 -3.47
C MET A 85 4.23 24.80 -4.36
N LEU A 86 4.09 24.64 -5.67
CA LEU A 86 3.85 25.77 -6.60
C LEU A 86 2.53 26.48 -6.28
N GLN A 87 1.53 25.79 -5.76
CA GLN A 87 0.30 26.37 -5.23
C GLN A 87 0.47 27.01 -3.84
N LYS A 88 1.72 27.14 -3.35
CA LYS A 88 2.06 27.70 -2.03
C LYS A 88 1.45 26.93 -0.82
N GLN A 89 1.16 25.64 -1.00
CA GLN A 89 0.78 24.80 0.12
C GLN A 89 1.97 24.50 1.03
N PRO A 90 1.78 24.42 2.37
CA PRO A 90 2.81 23.98 3.29
C PRO A 90 3.37 22.61 2.89
N LEU A 91 4.68 22.39 3.05
CA LEU A 91 5.35 21.13 2.68
C LEU A 91 4.68 19.91 3.32
N VAL A 92 4.20 20.03 4.55
CA VAL A 92 3.50 18.95 5.28
C VAL A 92 2.24 18.51 4.53
N ASP A 93 1.36 19.46 4.20
CA ASP A 93 0.08 19.18 3.57
C ASP A 93 0.28 18.74 2.10
N ALA A 94 1.25 19.35 1.41
CA ALA A 94 1.66 18.96 0.06
C ALA A 94 2.20 17.51 0.05
N SER A 95 2.95 17.10 1.07
CA SER A 95 3.48 15.73 1.19
C SER A 95 2.38 14.71 1.47
N LEU A 96 1.38 15.06 2.28
CA LEU A 96 0.22 14.20 2.54
C LEU A 96 -0.64 14.02 1.29
N ASP A 97 -0.88 15.10 0.52
CA ASP A 97 -1.58 15.03 -0.76
C ASP A 97 -0.79 14.18 -1.77
N ALA A 98 0.54 14.37 -1.85
CA ALA A 98 1.41 13.60 -2.75
C ALA A 98 1.41 12.10 -2.39
N LEU A 99 1.46 11.79 -1.10
CA LEU A 99 1.34 10.41 -0.63
C LEU A 99 -0.04 9.84 -0.94
N GLY A 100 -1.11 10.62 -0.76
CA GLY A 100 -2.47 10.23 -1.13
C GLY A 100 -2.62 9.89 -2.62
N ALA A 101 -1.92 10.59 -3.50
CA ALA A 101 -1.96 10.37 -4.95
C ALA A 101 -1.09 9.20 -5.44
N SER A 102 -0.18 8.66 -4.62
CA SER A 102 0.83 7.70 -5.07
C SER A 102 0.91 6.41 -4.25
N TYR A 103 0.36 6.39 -3.02
CA TYR A 103 0.47 5.27 -2.09
C TYR A 103 -0.52 4.16 -2.46
N ALA A 104 -0.07 3.17 -3.22
CA ALA A 104 -0.88 2.02 -3.58
C ALA A 104 -1.16 1.11 -2.38
N ASN A 105 -2.39 0.61 -2.26
CA ASN A 105 -2.82 -0.31 -1.18
C ASN A 105 -2.31 -1.74 -1.43
N THR A 106 -0.99 -1.89 -1.55
CA THR A 106 -0.35 -3.16 -1.91
C THR A 106 -0.53 -4.24 -0.85
N GLY A 107 -0.47 -3.88 0.44
CA GLY A 107 -0.58 -4.84 1.54
C GLY A 107 -2.00 -5.39 1.72
N TYR A 108 -3.03 -4.53 1.73
CA TYR A 108 -4.39 -4.93 2.07
C TYR A 108 -5.19 -5.45 0.88
N VAL A 109 -5.11 -4.78 -0.25
CA VAL A 109 -5.83 -5.15 -1.47
C VAL A 109 -4.89 -5.87 -2.45
N GLY A 110 -3.64 -5.41 -2.57
CA GLY A 110 -2.72 -5.87 -3.60
C GLY A 110 -2.32 -7.34 -3.45
N ILE A 111 -1.87 -7.75 -2.27
CA ILE A 111 -1.47 -9.15 -2.03
C ILE A 111 -2.62 -10.10 -2.36
N PRO A 112 -3.82 -9.98 -1.74
CA PRO A 112 -4.91 -10.90 -2.04
C PRO A 112 -5.37 -10.82 -3.51
N LEU A 113 -5.42 -9.64 -4.09
CA LEU A 113 -5.84 -9.48 -5.49
C LEU A 113 -4.86 -10.15 -6.47
N CYS A 114 -3.56 -9.91 -6.30
CA CYS A 114 -2.55 -10.52 -7.17
C CYS A 114 -2.55 -12.04 -7.07
N MET A 115 -2.67 -12.60 -5.86
CA MET A 115 -2.75 -14.06 -5.68
C MET A 115 -4.01 -14.66 -6.32
N LEU A 116 -5.15 -13.98 -6.24
CA LEU A 116 -6.41 -14.42 -6.86
C LEU A 116 -6.37 -14.34 -8.39
N VAL A 117 -5.68 -13.35 -8.96
CA VAL A 117 -5.61 -13.12 -10.42
C VAL A 117 -4.51 -13.94 -11.08
N LEU A 118 -3.31 -13.91 -10.50
CA LEU A 118 -2.08 -14.38 -11.12
C LEU A 118 -1.50 -15.63 -10.44
N GLY A 119 -2.17 -16.12 -9.37
CA GLY A 119 -1.73 -17.28 -8.60
C GLY A 119 -0.71 -16.94 -7.50
N ASP A 120 -0.28 -17.98 -6.78
CA ASP A 120 0.59 -17.86 -5.60
C ASP A 120 1.96 -17.24 -5.93
N GLU A 121 2.47 -17.42 -7.14
CA GLU A 121 3.74 -16.84 -7.58
C GLU A 121 3.71 -15.30 -7.59
N ALA A 122 2.53 -14.70 -7.71
CA ALA A 122 2.36 -13.24 -7.65
C ALA A 122 2.57 -12.65 -6.24
N LEU A 123 2.72 -13.49 -5.24
CA LEU A 123 3.05 -13.05 -3.88
C LEU A 123 4.42 -12.35 -3.84
N GLN A 124 5.40 -12.83 -4.61
CA GLN A 124 6.74 -12.23 -4.68
C GLN A 124 6.72 -10.79 -5.21
N PRO A 125 6.20 -10.48 -6.43
CA PRO A 125 6.10 -9.10 -6.89
C PRO A 125 5.20 -8.23 -5.99
N ALA A 126 4.14 -8.77 -5.41
CA ALA A 126 3.28 -8.03 -4.49
C ALA A 126 4.03 -7.61 -3.21
N MET A 127 4.92 -8.45 -2.71
CA MET A 127 5.78 -8.11 -1.57
C MET A 127 6.85 -7.08 -1.92
N VAL A 128 7.55 -7.25 -3.03
CA VAL A 128 8.56 -6.27 -3.48
C VAL A 128 7.89 -4.89 -3.63
N ALA A 129 6.72 -4.84 -4.25
CA ALA A 129 5.95 -3.60 -4.35
C ALA A 129 5.54 -3.05 -2.97
N SER A 130 5.15 -3.90 -2.02
CA SER A 130 4.80 -3.48 -0.66
C SER A 130 6.01 -2.90 0.08
N ILE A 131 7.19 -3.48 -0.09
CA ILE A 131 8.45 -2.92 0.45
C ILE A 131 8.73 -1.55 -0.17
N VAL A 132 8.59 -1.38 -1.48
CA VAL A 132 8.77 -0.08 -2.15
C VAL A 132 7.80 0.97 -1.59
N VAL A 133 6.52 0.62 -1.43
CA VAL A 133 5.50 1.56 -0.93
C VAL A 133 5.72 1.89 0.55
N VAL A 134 5.93 0.88 1.40
CA VAL A 134 5.99 1.06 2.86
C VAL A 134 7.37 1.54 3.32
N CYS A 135 8.46 1.06 2.71
CA CYS A 135 9.81 1.39 3.17
C CYS A 135 10.40 2.60 2.42
N VAL A 136 10.15 2.73 1.12
CA VAL A 136 10.77 3.80 0.32
C VAL A 136 9.84 5.01 0.23
N LEU A 137 8.65 4.84 -0.37
CA LEU A 137 7.74 5.96 -0.61
C LEU A 137 7.27 6.60 0.71
N PHE A 138 6.86 5.78 1.68
CA PHE A 138 6.41 6.27 2.99
C PHE A 138 7.53 6.95 3.79
N ALA A 139 8.77 6.42 3.73
CA ALA A 139 9.91 7.06 4.37
C ALA A 139 10.23 8.42 3.77
N ILE A 140 10.17 8.57 2.44
CA ILE A 140 10.35 9.86 1.76
C ILE A 140 9.26 10.84 2.19
N ALA A 141 8.00 10.41 2.20
CA ALA A 141 6.89 11.26 2.65
C ALA A 141 7.05 11.67 4.12
N LEU A 142 7.43 10.73 4.99
CA LEU A 142 7.71 10.99 6.40
C LEU A 142 8.85 12.02 6.56
N ALA A 143 9.93 11.87 5.79
CA ALA A 143 11.04 12.84 5.80
C ALA A 143 10.59 14.24 5.36
N CYS A 144 9.74 14.34 4.33
CA CYS A 144 9.17 15.61 3.89
C CYS A 144 8.28 16.24 4.96
N VAL A 145 7.42 15.46 5.61
CA VAL A 145 6.55 15.91 6.70
C VAL A 145 7.38 16.41 7.90
N GLU A 146 8.35 15.62 8.35
CA GLU A 146 9.25 16.00 9.46
C GLU A 146 10.04 17.27 9.13
N THR A 147 10.53 17.40 7.90
CA THR A 147 11.23 18.61 7.44
C THR A 147 10.30 19.83 7.44
N GLY A 148 9.06 19.67 7.00
CA GLY A 148 8.07 20.74 7.00
C GLY A 148 7.64 21.18 8.40
N LEU A 149 7.54 20.25 9.36
CA LEU A 149 7.19 20.56 10.76
C LEU A 149 8.33 21.17 11.55
N HIS A 150 9.58 20.86 11.18
CA HIS A 150 10.76 21.26 11.92
C HIS A 150 11.69 22.14 11.07
N ALA A 151 11.12 22.99 10.23
CA ALA A 151 11.88 23.95 9.43
C ALA A 151 12.84 24.74 10.34
N GLY A 152 14.16 24.48 10.22
CA GLY A 152 15.22 25.09 11.06
C GLY A 152 15.93 24.16 12.04
N GLN A 153 15.53 22.89 12.23
CA GLN A 153 16.18 21.98 13.20
C GLN A 153 17.31 21.09 12.63
N GLY A 154 17.68 21.23 11.37
CA GLY A 154 18.79 20.52 10.75
C GLY A 154 18.48 19.10 10.25
N VAL A 155 19.09 18.76 9.11
CA VAL A 155 18.88 17.49 8.37
C VAL A 155 19.21 16.25 9.20
N VAL A 156 20.27 16.31 10.03
CA VAL A 156 20.73 15.18 10.87
C VAL A 156 19.65 14.73 11.86
N ARG A 157 18.94 15.68 12.47
CA ARG A 157 17.88 15.36 13.44
C ARG A 157 16.66 14.73 12.75
N THR A 158 16.32 15.21 11.56
CA THR A 158 15.24 14.65 10.73
C THR A 158 15.60 13.22 10.31
N LEU A 159 16.81 12.97 9.80
CA LEU A 159 17.27 11.64 9.44
C LEU A 159 17.24 10.68 10.64
N GLY A 160 17.66 11.14 11.83
CA GLY A 160 17.56 10.33 13.04
C GLY A 160 16.14 9.93 13.41
N LYS A 161 15.16 10.82 13.25
CA LYS A 161 13.74 10.51 13.49
C LYS A 161 13.18 9.53 12.46
N VAL A 162 13.47 9.75 11.17
CA VAL A 162 13.07 8.85 10.09
C VAL A 162 13.66 7.46 10.29
N SER A 163 14.96 7.35 10.52
CA SER A 163 15.63 6.08 10.79
C SER A 163 15.02 5.35 11.98
N ARG A 164 14.74 6.08 13.07
CA ARG A 164 14.12 5.50 14.26
C ARG A 164 12.69 5.01 14.00
N ALA A 165 11.91 5.74 13.18
CA ALA A 165 10.58 5.33 12.79
C ALA A 165 10.61 4.06 11.93
N LEU A 166 11.53 3.98 10.96
CA LEU A 166 11.71 2.81 10.10
C LEU A 166 12.16 1.58 10.90
N VAL A 167 13.17 1.72 11.77
CA VAL A 167 13.67 0.61 12.61
C VAL A 167 12.64 0.12 13.63
N ARG A 168 11.59 0.90 13.92
CA ARG A 168 10.47 0.50 14.79
C ARG A 168 9.25 -0.01 14.04
N ASN A 169 9.24 0.12 12.72
CA ASN A 169 8.11 -0.32 11.92
C ASN A 169 8.18 -1.84 11.70
N PRO A 170 7.20 -2.63 12.18
CA PRO A 170 7.20 -4.07 12.03
C PRO A 170 7.18 -4.52 10.57
N LEU A 171 6.63 -3.72 9.66
CA LEU A 171 6.60 -4.00 8.22
C LEU A 171 7.97 -3.82 7.55
N VAL A 172 8.91 -3.13 8.22
CA VAL A 172 10.32 -3.02 7.80
C VAL A 172 11.17 -4.09 8.48
N ILE A 173 10.96 -4.28 9.80
CA ILE A 173 11.73 -5.24 10.59
C ILE A 173 11.52 -6.67 10.09
N ALA A 174 10.27 -7.05 9.82
CA ALA A 174 9.92 -8.42 9.46
C ALA A 174 10.64 -8.92 8.18
N PRO A 175 10.62 -8.21 7.03
CA PRO A 175 11.38 -8.63 5.86
C PRO A 175 12.90 -8.59 6.08
N VAL A 176 13.43 -7.67 6.90
CA VAL A 176 14.87 -7.65 7.25
C VAL A 176 15.24 -8.89 8.04
N LEU A 177 14.45 -9.26 9.06
CA LEU A 177 14.67 -10.51 9.81
C LEU A 177 14.49 -11.74 8.92
N GLY A 178 13.53 -11.73 7.99
CA GLY A 178 13.36 -12.77 6.98
C GLY A 178 14.59 -12.92 6.09
N ALA A 179 15.19 -11.82 5.63
CA ALA A 179 16.39 -11.83 4.81
C ALA A 179 17.60 -12.37 5.59
N LEU A 180 17.76 -11.98 6.86
CA LEU A 180 18.80 -12.53 7.73
C LEU A 180 18.61 -14.03 7.96
N TRP A 181 17.36 -14.47 8.12
CA TRP A 181 17.07 -15.91 8.24
C TRP A 181 17.41 -16.65 6.96
N ALA A 182 16.99 -16.18 5.79
CA ALA A 182 17.33 -16.76 4.49
C ALA A 182 18.85 -16.82 4.28
N ALA A 183 19.58 -15.78 4.66
CA ALA A 183 21.05 -15.74 4.56
C ALA A 183 21.74 -16.75 5.48
N SER A 184 21.11 -17.18 6.58
CA SER A 184 21.64 -18.20 7.48
C SER A 184 21.60 -19.62 6.89
N GLY A 185 20.83 -19.85 5.82
CA GLY A 185 20.60 -21.17 5.22
C GLY A 185 19.78 -22.14 6.10
N LEU A 186 19.27 -21.67 7.24
CA LEU A 186 18.47 -22.49 8.14
C LEU A 186 17.04 -22.67 7.64
N GLN A 187 16.53 -23.89 7.69
CA GLN A 187 15.12 -24.13 7.43
C GLN A 187 14.25 -23.65 8.58
N LEU A 188 13.06 -23.14 8.26
CA LEU A 188 12.09 -22.73 9.27
C LEU A 188 11.58 -23.98 10.03
N PRO A 189 11.67 -24.01 11.37
CA PRO A 189 11.07 -25.08 12.16
C PRO A 189 9.58 -25.19 11.89
N VAL A 190 9.04 -26.39 11.76
CA VAL A 190 7.64 -26.66 11.42
C VAL A 190 6.64 -25.89 12.32
N PRO A 191 6.81 -25.82 13.65
CA PRO A 191 5.90 -25.06 14.50
C PRO A 191 5.90 -23.55 14.17
N LEU A 192 7.10 -22.98 13.90
CA LEU A 192 7.24 -21.57 13.54
C LEU A 192 6.61 -21.28 12.16
N ALA A 193 6.88 -22.14 11.18
CA ALA A 193 6.27 -22.01 9.84
C ALA A 193 4.73 -22.07 9.92
N THR A 194 4.18 -22.98 10.74
CA THR A 194 2.72 -23.10 10.97
C THR A 194 2.16 -21.84 11.61
N LEU A 195 2.81 -21.29 12.65
CA LEU A 195 2.40 -20.06 13.30
C LEU A 195 2.37 -18.88 12.31
N LEU A 196 3.45 -18.71 11.55
CA LEU A 196 3.57 -17.65 10.56
C LEU A 196 2.50 -17.79 9.47
N LYS A 197 2.23 -19.00 9.01
CA LYS A 197 1.18 -19.28 8.02
C LYS A 197 -0.22 -18.92 8.55
N LEU A 198 -0.56 -19.27 9.80
CA LEU A 198 -1.86 -18.93 10.39
C LEU A 198 -2.05 -17.42 10.55
N LEU A 199 -1.03 -16.72 11.05
CA LEU A 199 -1.07 -15.26 11.20
C LEU A 199 -1.13 -14.56 9.84
N GLY A 200 -0.32 -15.01 8.88
CA GLY A 200 -0.29 -14.47 7.52
C GLY A 200 -1.62 -14.66 6.78
N ALA A 201 -2.25 -15.82 6.93
CA ALA A 201 -3.56 -16.09 6.32
C ALA A 201 -4.68 -15.18 6.85
N ALA A 202 -4.59 -14.74 8.11
CA ALA A 202 -5.54 -13.81 8.71
C ALA A 202 -5.32 -12.35 8.23
N ALA A 203 -4.14 -12.01 7.70
CA ALA A 203 -3.79 -10.63 7.33
C ALA A 203 -4.76 -10.03 6.32
N ALA A 204 -4.98 -10.72 5.19
CA ALA A 204 -5.82 -10.22 4.10
C ALA A 204 -7.28 -10.00 4.52
N PRO A 205 -8.01 -10.98 5.07
CA PRO A 205 -9.40 -10.78 5.45
C PRO A 205 -9.57 -9.72 6.56
N CYS A 206 -8.68 -9.70 7.56
CA CYS A 206 -8.72 -8.67 8.60
C CYS A 206 -8.43 -7.27 8.04
N ALA A 207 -7.49 -7.14 7.10
CA ALA A 207 -7.16 -5.89 6.45
C ALA A 207 -8.34 -5.34 5.64
N LEU A 208 -8.98 -6.17 4.83
CA LEU A 208 -10.11 -5.76 3.98
C LEU A 208 -11.34 -5.40 4.82
N VAL A 209 -11.65 -6.16 5.87
CA VAL A 209 -12.72 -5.82 6.83
C VAL A 209 -12.38 -4.52 7.56
N SER A 210 -11.13 -4.34 8.03
CA SER A 210 -10.67 -3.10 8.66
C SER A 210 -10.83 -1.88 7.73
N LEU A 211 -10.49 -2.03 6.45
CA LEU A 211 -10.71 -0.98 5.45
C LEU A 211 -12.20 -0.64 5.32
N GLY A 212 -13.08 -1.64 5.28
CA GLY A 212 -14.53 -1.42 5.26
C GLY A 212 -15.05 -0.66 6.49
N LEU A 213 -14.59 -1.05 7.68
CA LEU A 213 -14.91 -0.35 8.94
C LEU A 213 -14.44 1.11 8.91
N PHE A 214 -13.24 1.36 8.37
CA PHE A 214 -12.67 2.70 8.18
C PHE A 214 -13.52 3.54 7.22
N LEU A 215 -13.90 3.00 6.06
CA LEU A 215 -14.71 3.71 5.07
C LEU A 215 -16.12 4.05 5.57
N ALA A 216 -16.64 3.30 6.55
CA ALA A 216 -17.94 3.57 7.19
C ALA A 216 -17.89 4.64 8.27
N GLN A 217 -16.71 5.12 8.68
CA GLN A 217 -16.58 6.20 9.65
C GLN A 217 -17.13 7.52 9.08
N PRO A 218 -17.71 8.38 9.94
CA PRO A 218 -18.08 9.71 9.51
C PRO A 218 -16.89 10.44 8.91
N GLN A 219 -17.01 10.87 7.67
CA GLN A 219 -15.95 11.64 7.04
C GLN A 219 -15.90 13.04 7.67
N PRO A 220 -14.72 13.55 8.08
CA PRO A 220 -14.60 14.91 8.59
C PRO A 220 -15.16 15.90 7.57
N GLY A 221 -15.96 16.86 8.04
CA GLY A 221 -16.48 17.94 7.21
C GLY A 221 -15.33 18.79 6.68
N GLY A 222 -15.14 18.88 5.38
CA GLY A 222 -14.08 19.66 4.76
C GLY A 222 -14.30 19.80 3.25
N GLN A 223 -13.56 20.71 2.61
CA GLN A 223 -13.72 20.97 1.18
C GLN A 223 -13.29 19.76 0.33
N VAL A 224 -14.15 19.36 -0.60
CA VAL A 224 -13.87 18.31 -1.62
C VAL A 224 -12.88 18.79 -2.70
N GLN A 225 -12.55 20.09 -2.66
CA GLN A 225 -11.68 20.70 -3.67
C GLN A 225 -10.31 20.04 -3.70
N GLY A 226 -9.88 19.67 -4.91
CA GLY A 226 -8.57 19.08 -5.16
C GLY A 226 -8.43 17.57 -4.88
N VAL A 227 -9.52 16.86 -4.53
CA VAL A 227 -9.50 15.40 -4.32
C VAL A 227 -9.47 14.64 -5.65
N TRP A 228 -10.28 15.03 -6.62
CA TRP A 228 -10.40 14.35 -7.92
C TRP A 228 -9.09 14.27 -8.71
N PRO A 229 -8.27 15.33 -8.80
CA PRO A 229 -6.95 15.20 -9.42
C PRO A 229 -6.05 14.16 -8.76
N LEU A 230 -6.07 14.06 -7.42
CA LEU A 230 -5.28 13.06 -6.69
C LEU A 230 -5.78 11.64 -6.99
N VAL A 231 -7.09 11.43 -7.06
CA VAL A 231 -7.71 10.15 -7.44
C VAL A 231 -7.36 9.79 -8.89
N ALA A 232 -7.42 10.76 -9.81
CA ALA A 232 -7.06 10.54 -11.22
C ALA A 232 -5.57 10.20 -11.38
N LEU A 233 -4.68 10.90 -10.66
CA LEU A 233 -3.25 10.57 -10.63
C LEU A 233 -3.03 9.14 -10.14
N LYS A 234 -3.75 8.72 -9.10
CA LYS A 234 -3.61 7.39 -8.51
C LYS A 234 -4.15 6.28 -9.40
N LEU A 235 -5.35 6.43 -9.95
CA LEU A 235 -6.05 5.35 -10.65
C LEU A 235 -5.77 5.31 -12.15
N VAL A 236 -5.25 6.39 -12.73
CA VAL A 236 -5.01 6.49 -14.17
C VAL A 236 -3.54 6.75 -14.48
N VAL A 237 -2.98 7.84 -13.97
CA VAL A 237 -1.62 8.27 -14.35
C VAL A 237 -0.57 7.29 -13.84
N GLN A 238 -0.64 6.89 -12.58
CA GLN A 238 0.32 5.94 -12.00
C GLN A 238 0.33 4.59 -12.73
N PRO A 239 -0.82 3.91 -12.96
CA PRO A 239 -0.82 2.67 -13.73
C PRO A 239 -0.36 2.84 -15.18
N LEU A 240 -0.66 3.95 -15.84
CA LEU A 240 -0.19 4.20 -17.21
C LEU A 240 1.34 4.35 -17.27
N ILE A 241 1.94 5.08 -16.34
CA ILE A 241 3.40 5.20 -16.25
C ILE A 241 4.01 3.82 -15.98
N THR A 242 3.48 3.08 -15.00
CA THR A 242 4.00 1.77 -14.65
C THR A 242 3.83 0.77 -15.78
N TRP A 243 2.68 0.79 -16.47
CA TRP A 243 2.45 -0.03 -17.66
C TRP A 243 3.49 0.24 -18.75
N TYR A 244 3.69 1.52 -19.10
CA TYR A 244 4.66 1.89 -20.12
C TYR A 244 6.07 1.42 -19.77
N LEU A 245 6.49 1.63 -18.53
CA LEU A 245 7.80 1.20 -18.06
C LEU A 245 7.93 -0.33 -18.04
N ALA A 246 6.93 -1.04 -17.53
CA ALA A 246 6.98 -2.48 -17.37
C ALA A 246 6.94 -3.24 -18.70
N PHE A 247 6.15 -2.75 -19.68
CA PHE A 247 5.92 -3.47 -20.93
C PHE A 247 6.78 -2.95 -22.09
N GLN A 248 7.15 -1.66 -22.12
CA GLN A 248 7.81 -1.04 -23.26
C GLN A 248 9.28 -0.68 -23.00
N VAL A 249 9.63 -0.39 -21.74
CA VAL A 249 11.01 0.06 -21.41
C VAL A 249 11.84 -1.10 -20.84
N PHE A 250 11.29 -1.78 -19.83
CA PHE A 250 12.01 -2.86 -19.15
C PHE A 250 11.64 -4.26 -19.66
N GLU A 251 10.61 -4.37 -20.49
CA GLU A 251 10.15 -5.63 -21.10
C GLU A 251 10.11 -6.79 -20.08
N LEU A 252 9.42 -6.54 -18.96
CA LEU A 252 9.40 -7.46 -17.83
C LEU A 252 8.75 -8.80 -18.20
N PRO A 253 9.17 -9.92 -17.58
CA PRO A 253 8.47 -11.19 -17.69
C PRO A 253 6.98 -11.02 -17.35
N THR A 254 6.13 -11.77 -18.03
CA THR A 254 4.66 -11.63 -18.02
C THR A 254 4.08 -11.49 -16.61
N LEU A 255 4.47 -12.38 -15.67
CA LEU A 255 4.00 -12.33 -14.28
C LEU A 255 4.37 -11.01 -13.60
N TRP A 256 5.60 -10.54 -13.77
CA TRP A 256 6.11 -9.31 -13.17
C TRP A 256 5.47 -8.07 -13.79
N ALA A 257 5.28 -8.06 -15.13
CA ALA A 257 4.65 -6.96 -15.83
C ALA A 257 3.18 -6.79 -15.43
N TYR A 258 2.41 -7.87 -15.38
CA TYR A 258 1.01 -7.84 -14.96
C TYR A 258 0.87 -7.51 -13.48
N SER A 259 1.76 -8.04 -12.63
CA SER A 259 1.79 -7.67 -11.22
C SER A 259 2.09 -6.18 -11.03
N ALA A 260 3.06 -5.60 -11.77
CA ALA A 260 3.37 -4.18 -11.72
C ALA A 260 2.14 -3.32 -12.08
N LEU A 261 1.45 -3.69 -13.16
CA LEU A 261 0.24 -2.99 -13.60
C LEU A 261 -0.88 -3.08 -12.57
N LEU A 262 -1.22 -4.28 -12.10
CA LEU A 262 -2.27 -4.48 -11.10
C LEU A 262 -1.98 -3.75 -9.80
N LEU A 263 -0.74 -3.85 -9.29
CA LEU A 263 -0.34 -3.23 -8.03
C LEU A 263 -0.30 -1.70 -8.12
N SER A 264 0.08 -1.13 -9.27
CA SER A 264 0.04 0.30 -9.49
C SER A 264 -1.39 0.85 -9.64
N ALA A 265 -2.32 0.03 -10.16
CA ALA A 265 -3.73 0.39 -10.35
C ALA A 265 -4.60 0.26 -9.08
N LEU A 266 -4.04 -0.24 -7.99
CA LEU A 266 -4.72 -0.34 -6.70
C LEU A 266 -5.17 1.04 -6.19
N PRO A 267 -6.24 1.11 -5.38
CA PRO A 267 -6.63 2.35 -4.72
C PRO A 267 -5.56 2.84 -3.74
N THR A 268 -5.73 4.05 -3.26
CA THR A 268 -4.88 4.60 -2.18
C THR A 268 -5.09 3.79 -0.90
N GLY A 269 -4.00 3.36 -0.28
CA GLY A 269 -4.03 2.70 1.03
C GLY A 269 -4.28 3.68 2.17
N THR A 270 -4.46 3.15 3.39
CA THR A 270 -4.75 3.96 4.59
C THR A 270 -3.53 4.66 5.18
N GLY A 271 -2.31 4.31 4.73
CA GLY A 271 -1.06 4.89 5.24
C GLY A 271 -1.01 6.42 5.27
N PRO A 272 -1.38 7.13 4.20
CA PRO A 272 -1.42 8.59 4.17
C PRO A 272 -2.37 9.20 5.23
N TYR A 273 -3.54 8.60 5.45
CA TYR A 273 -4.47 9.02 6.48
C TYR A 273 -3.89 8.82 7.89
N MET A 274 -3.29 7.65 8.13
CA MET A 274 -2.64 7.36 9.41
C MET A 274 -1.48 8.32 9.70
N LEU A 275 -0.72 8.71 8.68
CA LEU A 275 0.34 9.70 8.81
C LEU A 275 -0.23 11.09 9.18
N ALA A 276 -1.32 11.51 8.54
CA ALA A 276 -1.99 12.76 8.86
C ALA A 276 -2.49 12.78 10.31
N GLU A 277 -3.14 11.70 10.76
CA GLU A 277 -3.61 11.58 12.16
C GLU A 277 -2.45 11.60 13.16
N PHE A 278 -1.36 10.86 12.87
CA PHE A 278 -0.20 10.80 13.76
C PHE A 278 0.43 12.19 14.02
N TYR A 279 0.41 13.05 13.00
CA TYR A 279 0.94 14.42 13.12
C TYR A 279 -0.12 15.46 13.46
N GLY A 280 -1.35 15.06 13.82
CA GLY A 280 -2.45 15.97 14.15
C GLY A 280 -2.82 16.91 12.98
N ARG A 281 -2.62 16.46 11.73
CA ARG A 281 -2.97 17.22 10.53
C ARG A 281 -4.38 16.88 10.05
N GLU A 282 -4.99 17.78 9.28
CA GLU A 282 -6.33 17.56 8.75
C GLU A 282 -6.32 16.40 7.72
N GLY A 283 -6.77 15.23 8.15
CA GLY A 283 -6.85 14.02 7.33
C GLY A 283 -8.04 13.94 6.37
N SER A 284 -8.94 14.93 6.37
CA SER A 284 -10.22 14.88 5.63
C SER A 284 -10.03 14.69 4.12
N ARG A 285 -9.09 15.42 3.51
CA ARG A 285 -8.79 15.28 2.07
C ARG A 285 -8.25 13.90 1.74
N VAL A 286 -7.27 13.45 2.50
CA VAL A 286 -6.63 12.13 2.29
C VAL A 286 -7.62 10.99 2.52
N SER A 287 -8.45 11.07 3.56
CA SER A 287 -9.53 10.10 3.82
C SER A 287 -10.49 9.98 2.65
N ARG A 288 -10.86 11.11 2.03
CA ARG A 288 -11.71 11.12 0.82
C ARG A 288 -10.99 10.54 -0.40
N VAL A 289 -9.69 10.79 -0.56
CA VAL A 289 -8.91 10.15 -1.62
C VAL A 289 -8.92 8.63 -1.43
N VAL A 290 -8.72 8.12 -0.22
CA VAL A 290 -8.82 6.68 0.08
C VAL A 290 -10.21 6.14 -0.30
N LEU A 291 -11.29 6.81 0.14
CA LEU A 291 -12.66 6.39 -0.16
C LEU A 291 -12.94 6.39 -1.66
N LEU A 292 -12.72 7.53 -2.33
CA LEU A 292 -13.07 7.69 -3.74
C LEU A 292 -12.19 6.83 -4.65
N SER A 293 -10.90 6.68 -4.34
CA SER A 293 -10.03 5.78 -5.09
C SER A 293 -10.43 4.31 -4.88
N THR A 294 -10.88 3.92 -3.67
CA THR A 294 -11.38 2.55 -3.42
C THR A 294 -12.65 2.28 -4.23
N LEU A 295 -13.61 3.20 -4.27
CA LEU A 295 -14.81 3.07 -5.09
C LEU A 295 -14.49 3.11 -6.59
N GLY A 296 -13.64 4.05 -7.02
CA GLY A 296 -13.21 4.16 -8.42
C GLY A 296 -12.41 2.96 -8.91
N SER A 297 -11.64 2.33 -8.03
CA SER A 297 -10.85 1.14 -8.39
C SER A 297 -11.70 -0.08 -8.76
N LEU A 298 -12.96 -0.14 -8.32
CA LEU A 298 -13.91 -1.15 -8.83
C LEU A 298 -14.01 -1.11 -10.35
N ILE A 299 -14.06 0.08 -10.92
CA ILE A 299 -14.17 0.28 -12.38
C ILE A 299 -12.81 0.08 -13.03
N THR A 300 -11.76 0.75 -12.53
CA THR A 300 -10.45 0.73 -13.18
C THR A 300 -9.78 -0.64 -13.13
N LEU A 301 -9.86 -1.36 -11.99
CA LEU A 301 -9.35 -2.72 -11.89
C LEU A 301 -10.16 -3.70 -12.74
N SER A 302 -11.50 -3.56 -12.79
CA SER A 302 -12.33 -4.40 -13.65
C SER A 302 -11.97 -4.23 -15.12
N LEU A 303 -11.72 -2.99 -15.57
CA LEU A 303 -11.29 -2.71 -16.94
C LEU A 303 -9.92 -3.34 -17.23
N ILE A 304 -8.95 -3.19 -16.32
CA ILE A 304 -7.62 -3.79 -16.47
C ILE A 304 -7.74 -5.31 -16.54
N LEU A 305 -8.51 -5.93 -15.65
CA LEU A 305 -8.68 -7.39 -15.62
C LEU A 305 -9.37 -7.96 -16.87
N VAL A 306 -10.25 -7.18 -17.53
CA VAL A 306 -10.83 -7.57 -18.84
C VAL A 306 -9.78 -7.53 -19.95
N LEU A 307 -8.81 -6.61 -19.85
CA LEU A 307 -7.75 -6.44 -20.85
C LEU A 307 -6.58 -7.40 -20.65
N LEU A 308 -6.44 -7.98 -19.45
CA LEU A 308 -5.43 -8.99 -19.19
C LEU A 308 -5.83 -10.33 -19.83
N PRO A 309 -4.94 -10.99 -20.57
CA PRO A 309 -5.17 -12.32 -21.13
C PRO A 309 -4.99 -13.40 -20.02
N VAL A 310 -5.80 -13.36 -18.99
CA VAL A 310 -5.76 -14.28 -17.83
C VAL A 310 -7.01 -15.15 -17.81
#